data_94cdb2b46d67e9146f86783435239b0c
#
_entry.id   94cdb2b46d67e9146f86783435239b0c
#
_cell.length_a   1.000
_cell.length_b   1.000
_cell.length_c   1.000
_cell.angle_alpha   90.00
_cell.angle_beta   90.00
_cell.angle_gamma   90.00
#
_symmetry.space_group_name_H-M   'P 1'
#
loop_
_entity.id
_entity.type
_entity.pdbx_description
1 polymer ?
#
loop_
_entity_poly.entity_id
_entity_poly.type
_entity_poly.pdbx_seq_one_letter_code
_entity_poly.pdbx_strand_id
1 'polypeptide(L)'
;MCHGQDSRPPAPPRTGPVGERTTATLTAADGATFSAATALPGRRARAGVVVLPDIRGLHPYYVALAERFAEAGLAAVAIDWFGRTAGVCADGVRPEGFDWQAHIPRTTHEGVDADVTAAIAHLRARAGGDLPVVTVGFCFGGSHAWRLAGGNLDLAGCAGFYGRPALVGDAADRAHLPTVLLVAGADTVTPLAEQLALADRMRAAGAEVDIAVYDGAPHSFFDRAHGEWAEACRDAWEHVLALVDQVARP
;
A
#
# COMPACT_ATOMS: atom_id res chain seq x y z
N MET A 1 -4.86 11.29 -14.82
CA MET A 1 -3.40 11.15 -14.65
C MET A 1 -3.09 11.45 -13.21
N CYS A 2 -2.42 10.57 -12.53
CA CYS A 2 -2.34 10.67 -11.08
C CYS A 2 -1.21 11.56 -10.57
N HIS A 3 -0.01 11.59 -11.17
CA HIS A 3 1.10 12.49 -10.76
C HIS A 3 1.94 12.97 -11.94
N GLY A 4 2.68 14.06 -11.74
CA GLY A 4 3.88 14.34 -12.51
C GLY A 4 5.04 13.44 -12.03
N GLN A 5 6.07 13.27 -12.84
CA GLN A 5 7.24 12.45 -12.46
C GLN A 5 8.04 13.05 -11.29
N ASP A 6 7.93 14.34 -11.06
CA ASP A 6 8.55 15.08 -9.96
C ASP A 6 7.70 15.13 -8.68
N SER A 7 6.50 14.55 -8.70
CA SER A 7 5.62 14.47 -7.54
C SER A 7 6.29 13.73 -6.39
N ARG A 8 6.11 14.22 -5.18
CA ARG A 8 6.67 13.63 -3.95
C ARG A 8 5.56 13.35 -2.96
N PRO A 9 5.61 12.22 -2.26
CA PRO A 9 4.65 11.91 -1.21
C PRO A 9 4.80 12.84 -0.01
N PRO A 10 3.70 13.10 0.72
CA PRO A 10 3.75 13.88 1.96
C PRO A 10 4.69 13.24 2.98
N ALA A 11 5.38 14.08 3.74
CA ALA A 11 6.28 13.62 4.78
C ALA A 11 5.48 13.04 5.97
N PRO A 12 5.99 12.00 6.65
CA PRO A 12 5.40 11.53 7.90
C PRO A 12 5.56 12.58 9.02
N PRO A 13 4.73 12.51 10.09
CA PRO A 13 4.77 13.48 11.20
C PRO A 13 6.12 13.51 11.94
N ARG A 14 6.87 12.44 11.91
CA ARG A 14 8.20 12.32 12.49
C ARG A 14 9.13 11.67 11.49
N THR A 15 10.30 12.28 11.31
CA THR A 15 11.32 11.82 10.35
C THR A 15 12.61 11.44 11.04
N GLY A 16 13.19 10.33 10.59
CA GLY A 16 14.52 9.87 10.99
C GLY A 16 15.38 9.60 9.75
N PRO A 17 16.64 9.21 9.95
CA PRO A 17 17.52 8.90 8.83
C PRO A 17 17.07 7.63 8.11
N VAL A 18 17.16 7.66 6.78
CA VAL A 18 17.06 6.45 5.94
C VAL A 18 18.46 5.82 5.87
N GLY A 19 18.54 4.55 6.24
CA GLY A 19 19.81 3.81 6.29
C GLY A 19 20.18 3.20 4.95
N GLU A 20 19.20 2.63 4.25
CA GLU A 20 19.45 1.92 2.99
C GLU A 20 18.32 2.19 1.98
N ARG A 21 18.69 2.21 0.69
CA ARG A 21 17.78 2.28 -0.46
C ARG A 21 18.29 1.30 -1.50
N THR A 22 17.40 0.43 -1.98
CA THR A 22 17.74 -0.54 -3.03
C THR A 22 16.56 -0.76 -3.96
N THR A 23 16.85 -1.00 -5.22
CA THR A 23 15.91 -1.59 -6.16
C THR A 23 16.36 -3.01 -6.48
N ALA A 24 15.41 -3.93 -6.61
CA ALA A 24 15.69 -5.33 -6.89
C ALA A 24 14.58 -5.95 -7.73
N THR A 25 14.91 -7.03 -8.41
CA THR A 25 13.91 -7.96 -8.95
C THR A 25 13.64 -9.02 -7.89
N LEU A 26 12.40 -9.14 -7.47
CA LEU A 26 11.93 -10.22 -6.60
C LEU A 26 11.32 -11.34 -7.45
N THR A 27 11.34 -12.55 -6.91
CA THR A 27 10.74 -13.73 -7.53
C THR A 27 9.70 -14.31 -6.59
N ALA A 28 8.47 -14.42 -7.04
CA ALA A 28 7.40 -15.09 -6.31
C ALA A 28 7.53 -16.61 -6.37
N ALA A 29 6.84 -17.33 -5.50
CA ALA A 29 6.93 -18.79 -5.39
C ALA A 29 6.50 -19.54 -6.67
N ASP A 30 5.68 -18.92 -7.51
CA ASP A 30 5.27 -19.44 -8.81
C ASP A 30 6.25 -19.14 -9.96
N GLY A 31 7.41 -18.53 -9.64
CA GLY A 31 8.47 -18.19 -10.59
C GLY A 31 8.28 -16.84 -11.29
N ALA A 32 7.18 -16.14 -11.07
CA ALA A 32 6.99 -14.80 -11.64
C ALA A 32 7.96 -13.78 -11.02
N THR A 33 8.44 -12.85 -11.82
CA THR A 33 9.38 -11.81 -11.39
C THR A 33 8.77 -10.42 -11.48
N PHE A 34 9.12 -9.56 -10.54
CA PHE A 34 8.64 -8.18 -10.49
C PHE A 34 9.68 -7.23 -9.87
N SER A 35 9.62 -5.96 -10.26
CA SER A 35 10.48 -4.93 -9.67
C SER A 35 10.00 -4.54 -8.28
N ALA A 36 10.94 -4.24 -7.39
CA ALA A 36 10.66 -3.74 -6.06
C ALA A 36 11.66 -2.67 -5.64
N ALA A 37 11.19 -1.65 -4.93
CA ALA A 37 12.03 -0.63 -4.32
C ALA A 37 11.94 -0.74 -2.80
N THR A 38 13.07 -0.94 -2.14
CA THR A 38 13.17 -1.14 -0.69
C THR A 38 13.87 0.03 -0.04
N ALA A 39 13.33 0.51 1.08
CA ALA A 39 13.98 1.47 1.96
C ALA A 39 13.98 0.96 3.40
N LEU A 40 15.14 1.01 4.06
CA LEU A 40 15.29 0.63 5.45
C LEU A 40 15.64 1.85 6.30
N PRO A 41 15.11 1.96 7.53
CA PRO A 41 15.48 3.06 8.42
C PRO A 41 16.93 2.93 8.91
N GLY A 42 17.54 4.04 9.32
CA GLY A 42 18.88 4.07 9.90
C GLY A 42 19.00 3.43 11.29
N ARG A 43 17.91 2.83 11.78
CA ARG A 43 17.82 2.10 13.04
C ARG A 43 17.03 0.81 12.83
N ARG A 44 16.96 -0.07 13.85
CA ARG A 44 16.11 -1.27 13.77
C ARG A 44 14.66 -0.87 13.48
N ALA A 45 14.09 -1.45 12.43
CA ALA A 45 12.69 -1.24 12.09
C ALA A 45 11.77 -1.88 13.15
N ARG A 46 10.65 -1.20 13.48
CA ARG A 46 9.65 -1.75 14.40
C ARG A 46 8.56 -2.56 13.70
N ALA A 47 8.36 -2.32 12.40
CA ALA A 47 7.46 -3.08 11.53
C ALA A 47 7.92 -2.96 10.07
N GLY A 48 7.38 -3.81 9.21
CA GLY A 48 7.51 -3.77 7.77
C GLY A 48 6.25 -3.23 7.10
N VAL A 49 6.43 -2.56 5.95
CA VAL A 49 5.34 -2.06 5.10
C VAL A 49 5.54 -2.55 3.68
N VAL A 50 4.57 -3.30 3.17
CA VAL A 50 4.47 -3.56 1.72
C VAL A 50 3.57 -2.48 1.11
N VAL A 51 4.17 -1.61 0.32
CA VAL A 51 3.46 -0.54 -0.39
C VAL A 51 2.88 -1.10 -1.68
N LEU A 52 1.56 -0.97 -1.81
CA LEU A 52 0.78 -1.43 -2.95
C LEU A 52 0.40 -0.22 -3.81
N PRO A 53 1.09 -0.01 -4.96
CA PRO A 53 0.87 1.15 -5.82
C PRO A 53 -0.55 1.25 -6.39
N ASP A 54 -0.85 2.35 -7.04
CA ASP A 54 -2.02 2.48 -7.88
C ASP A 54 -1.84 1.80 -9.26
N ILE A 55 -2.72 2.13 -10.19
CA ILE A 55 -2.72 1.58 -11.56
C ILE A 55 -1.44 1.83 -12.37
N ARG A 56 -0.50 2.65 -11.90
CA ARG A 56 0.76 2.91 -12.60
C ARG A 56 1.86 1.91 -12.26
N GLY A 57 1.64 1.01 -11.29
CA GLY A 57 2.66 0.10 -10.81
C GLY A 57 3.77 0.83 -10.04
N LEU A 58 4.99 0.31 -10.08
CA LEU A 58 6.12 0.92 -9.37
C LEU A 58 6.58 2.23 -10.05
N HIS A 59 5.83 3.29 -9.79
CA HIS A 59 6.14 4.65 -10.22
C HIS A 59 7.15 5.30 -9.25
N PRO A 60 7.99 6.28 -9.67
CA PRO A 60 8.95 6.99 -8.80
C PRO A 60 8.34 7.56 -7.52
N TYR A 61 7.07 7.95 -7.55
CA TYR A 61 6.33 8.37 -6.36
C TYR A 61 6.31 7.30 -5.27
N TYR A 62 6.09 6.02 -5.61
CA TYR A 62 6.04 4.91 -4.65
C TYR A 62 7.42 4.49 -4.17
N VAL A 63 8.45 4.69 -4.98
CA VAL A 63 9.85 4.57 -4.54
C VAL A 63 10.12 5.60 -3.44
N ALA A 64 9.76 6.87 -3.67
CA ALA A 64 9.90 7.93 -2.67
C ALA A 64 9.01 7.68 -1.43
N LEU A 65 7.83 7.07 -1.60
CA LEU A 65 6.95 6.73 -0.48
C LEU A 65 7.55 5.64 0.42
N ALA A 66 8.23 4.64 -0.16
CA ALA A 66 8.98 3.66 0.64
C ALA A 66 10.05 4.36 1.50
N GLU A 67 10.73 5.38 0.98
CA GLU A 67 11.66 6.20 1.77
C GLU A 67 10.96 6.95 2.90
N ARG A 68 9.74 7.50 2.66
CA ARG A 68 8.94 8.15 3.72
C ARG A 68 8.61 7.20 4.86
N PHE A 69 8.28 5.93 4.55
CA PHE A 69 8.10 4.92 5.58
C PHE A 69 9.41 4.62 6.33
N ALA A 70 10.54 4.59 5.65
CA ALA A 70 11.85 4.44 6.30
C ALA A 70 12.19 5.62 7.21
N GLU A 71 11.88 6.86 6.80
CA GLU A 71 11.96 8.05 7.65
C GLU A 71 11.08 7.92 8.90
N ALA A 72 9.92 7.29 8.79
CA ALA A 72 9.05 6.99 9.94
C ALA A 72 9.55 5.84 10.82
N GLY A 73 10.69 5.21 10.49
CA GLY A 73 11.31 4.13 11.26
C GLY A 73 10.75 2.74 10.93
N LEU A 74 10.23 2.55 9.72
CA LEU A 74 9.66 1.30 9.22
C LEU A 74 10.52 0.76 8.07
N ALA A 75 10.65 -0.55 7.94
CA ALA A 75 11.21 -1.15 6.74
C ALA A 75 10.12 -1.17 5.66
N ALA A 76 10.38 -0.66 4.48
CA ALA A 76 9.35 -0.58 3.44
C ALA A 76 9.81 -1.18 2.12
N VAL A 77 8.89 -1.82 1.40
CA VAL A 77 9.08 -2.26 0.02
C VAL A 77 7.86 -1.89 -0.82
N ALA A 78 8.07 -1.13 -1.89
CA ALA A 78 7.05 -0.87 -2.91
C ALA A 78 7.23 -1.87 -4.04
N ILE A 79 6.14 -2.54 -4.45
CA ILE A 79 6.16 -3.60 -5.47
C ILE A 79 5.58 -3.12 -6.80
N ASP A 80 5.89 -3.82 -7.88
CA ASP A 80 5.34 -3.60 -9.19
C ASP A 80 4.38 -4.72 -9.60
N TRP A 81 3.10 -4.43 -9.72
CA TRP A 81 2.07 -5.40 -10.15
C TRP A 81 2.36 -6.02 -11.52
N PHE A 82 3.00 -5.23 -12.41
CA PHE A 82 3.03 -5.53 -13.84
C PHE A 82 4.24 -6.32 -14.26
N GLY A 83 5.11 -6.70 -13.34
CA GLY A 83 6.19 -7.65 -13.61
C GLY A 83 5.69 -8.92 -14.27
N ARG A 84 4.54 -9.43 -13.80
CA ARG A 84 3.90 -10.65 -14.32
C ARG A 84 3.37 -10.52 -15.75
N THR A 85 2.96 -9.35 -16.17
CA THR A 85 2.25 -9.13 -17.44
C THR A 85 3.02 -8.32 -18.46
N ALA A 86 3.94 -7.47 -18.01
CA ALA A 86 4.75 -6.58 -18.84
C ALA A 86 6.27 -6.83 -18.71
N GLY A 87 6.68 -7.79 -17.88
CA GLY A 87 8.09 -8.01 -17.55
C GLY A 87 8.66 -6.96 -16.60
N VAL A 88 9.87 -7.18 -16.13
CA VAL A 88 10.62 -6.28 -15.25
C VAL A 88 11.16 -5.11 -16.08
N CYS A 89 11.07 -3.88 -15.57
CA CYS A 89 11.68 -2.73 -16.21
C CYS A 89 13.18 -2.66 -15.96
N ALA A 90 13.96 -2.28 -16.98
CA ALA A 90 15.41 -2.13 -16.89
C ALA A 90 15.81 -1.13 -15.78
N ASP A 91 15.07 -0.02 -15.66
CA ASP A 91 15.32 1.02 -14.65
C ASP A 91 14.59 0.76 -13.32
N GLY A 92 13.97 -0.41 -13.16
CA GLY A 92 13.26 -0.82 -11.94
C GLY A 92 11.93 -0.12 -11.70
N VAL A 93 11.56 0.89 -12.48
CA VAL A 93 10.29 1.64 -12.38
C VAL A 93 9.55 1.67 -13.71
N ARG A 94 8.23 1.81 -13.66
CA ARG A 94 7.41 1.94 -14.86
C ARG A 94 7.58 3.35 -15.46
N PRO A 95 7.76 3.44 -16.80
CA PRO A 95 7.92 4.71 -17.48
C PRO A 95 6.62 5.52 -17.49
N GLU A 96 6.75 6.82 -17.68
CA GLU A 96 5.60 7.66 -18.00
C GLU A 96 4.92 7.18 -19.29
N GLY A 97 3.57 7.14 -19.26
CA GLY A 97 2.80 6.63 -20.41
C GLY A 97 2.72 5.10 -20.51
N PHE A 98 3.15 4.37 -19.48
CA PHE A 98 2.94 2.93 -19.42
C PHE A 98 1.45 2.59 -19.61
N ASP A 99 1.14 1.70 -20.56
CA ASP A 99 -0.23 1.27 -20.86
C ASP A 99 -0.75 0.28 -19.81
N TRP A 100 -1.05 0.79 -18.62
CA TRP A 100 -1.61 -0.01 -17.53
C TRP A 100 -2.97 -0.63 -17.88
N GLN A 101 -3.72 -0.04 -18.81
CA GLN A 101 -5.07 -0.50 -19.20
C GLN A 101 -5.04 -1.89 -19.83
N ALA A 102 -3.97 -2.19 -20.57
CA ALA A 102 -3.76 -3.52 -21.14
C ALA A 102 -3.39 -4.59 -20.09
N HIS A 103 -2.93 -4.17 -18.90
CA HIS A 103 -2.37 -5.06 -17.87
C HIS A 103 -3.28 -5.27 -16.67
N ILE A 104 -4.06 -4.26 -16.25
CA ILE A 104 -5.00 -4.36 -15.12
C ILE A 104 -5.94 -5.58 -15.22
N PRO A 105 -6.60 -5.85 -16.37
CA PRO A 105 -7.50 -7.00 -16.48
C PRO A 105 -6.79 -8.36 -16.36
N ARG A 106 -5.46 -8.37 -16.45
CA ARG A 106 -4.62 -9.58 -16.35
C ARG A 106 -4.00 -9.74 -14.96
N THR A 107 -4.20 -8.76 -14.07
CA THR A 107 -3.76 -8.85 -12.67
C THR A 107 -4.76 -9.70 -11.90
N THR A 108 -4.30 -10.83 -11.34
CA THR A 108 -5.14 -11.76 -10.59
C THR A 108 -4.91 -11.63 -9.09
N HIS A 109 -5.88 -12.04 -8.28
CA HIS A 109 -5.74 -12.04 -6.83
C HIS A 109 -4.59 -12.96 -6.38
N GLU A 110 -4.48 -14.14 -6.96
CA GLU A 110 -3.43 -15.13 -6.66
C GLU A 110 -2.04 -14.58 -6.99
N GLY A 111 -1.91 -13.86 -8.11
CA GLY A 111 -0.67 -13.22 -8.51
C GLY A 111 -0.26 -12.13 -7.53
N VAL A 112 -1.20 -11.28 -7.10
CA VAL A 112 -0.97 -10.25 -6.07
C VAL A 112 -0.56 -10.90 -4.75
N ASP A 113 -1.24 -11.96 -4.33
CA ASP A 113 -0.95 -12.66 -3.08
C ASP A 113 0.47 -13.27 -3.10
N ALA A 114 0.87 -13.86 -4.21
CA ALA A 114 2.21 -14.40 -4.39
C ALA A 114 3.29 -13.30 -4.35
N ASP A 115 3.06 -12.16 -4.99
CA ASP A 115 3.99 -11.03 -5.00
C ASP A 115 4.11 -10.39 -3.60
N VAL A 116 2.99 -10.22 -2.89
CA VAL A 116 3.00 -9.71 -1.52
C VAL A 116 3.71 -10.67 -0.58
N THR A 117 3.50 -11.98 -0.72
CA THR A 117 4.21 -13.00 0.06
C THR A 117 5.72 -12.91 -0.15
N ALA A 118 6.18 -12.77 -1.39
CA ALA A 118 7.60 -12.59 -1.71
C ALA A 118 8.16 -11.28 -1.11
N ALA A 119 7.37 -10.20 -1.14
CA ALA A 119 7.74 -8.91 -0.55
C ALA A 119 7.87 -8.99 0.98
N ILE A 120 6.96 -9.71 1.67
CA ILE A 120 7.04 -9.97 3.12
C ILE A 120 8.33 -10.72 3.45
N ALA A 121 8.61 -11.80 2.73
CA ALA A 121 9.82 -12.60 2.93
C ALA A 121 11.09 -11.75 2.70
N HIS A 122 11.09 -10.91 1.66
CA HIS A 122 12.19 -9.98 1.38
C HIS A 122 12.42 -8.98 2.52
N LEU A 123 11.37 -8.35 3.04
CA LEU A 123 11.48 -7.41 4.18
C LEU A 123 12.04 -8.10 5.42
N ARG A 124 11.53 -9.29 5.76
CA ARG A 124 12.00 -10.04 6.93
C ARG A 124 13.45 -10.45 6.80
N ALA A 125 13.89 -10.88 5.62
CA ALA A 125 15.29 -11.20 5.36
C ALA A 125 16.22 -9.99 5.52
N ARG A 126 15.74 -8.77 5.23
CA ARG A 126 16.52 -7.55 5.28
C ARG A 126 16.48 -6.83 6.62
N ALA A 127 15.35 -6.87 7.34
CA ALA A 127 15.10 -6.04 8.53
C ALA A 127 14.97 -6.84 9.84
N GLY A 128 14.88 -8.18 9.77
CA GLY A 128 14.75 -9.08 10.92
C GLY A 128 13.57 -10.05 10.79
N GLY A 129 13.78 -11.30 11.16
CA GLY A 129 12.92 -12.45 10.85
C GLY A 129 11.47 -12.35 11.34
N ASP A 130 11.24 -11.84 12.54
CA ASP A 130 9.90 -11.79 13.17
C ASP A 130 9.22 -10.43 13.04
N LEU A 131 9.62 -9.65 12.04
CA LEU A 131 9.06 -8.33 11.79
C LEU A 131 7.56 -8.43 11.47
N PRO A 132 6.64 -7.79 12.23
CA PRO A 132 5.26 -7.68 11.83
C PRO A 132 5.16 -6.82 10.55
N VAL A 133 4.40 -7.28 9.57
CA VAL A 133 4.29 -6.60 8.27
C VAL A 133 2.84 -6.19 8.04
N VAL A 134 2.64 -4.94 7.63
CA VAL A 134 1.36 -4.42 7.17
C VAL A 134 1.41 -4.10 5.67
N THR A 135 0.26 -4.07 5.02
CA THR A 135 0.14 -3.50 3.67
C THR A 135 -0.39 -2.07 3.75
N VAL A 136 0.14 -1.19 2.89
CA VAL A 136 -0.42 0.14 2.66
C VAL A 136 -0.62 0.34 1.17
N GLY A 137 -1.88 0.47 0.75
CA GLY A 137 -2.24 0.53 -0.67
C GLY A 137 -2.99 1.79 -1.08
N PHE A 138 -2.88 2.14 -2.37
CA PHE A 138 -3.44 3.37 -2.93
C PHE A 138 -4.28 3.07 -4.16
N CYS A 139 -5.52 3.58 -4.24
CA CYS A 139 -6.44 3.37 -5.36
C CYS A 139 -6.62 1.88 -5.67
N PHE A 140 -6.09 1.38 -6.77
CA PHE A 140 -6.07 -0.05 -7.10
C PHE A 140 -5.40 -0.87 -5.99
N GLY A 141 -4.22 -0.43 -5.54
CA GLY A 141 -3.52 -1.04 -4.41
C GLY A 141 -4.27 -0.92 -3.08
N GLY A 142 -5.04 0.17 -2.87
CA GLY A 142 -5.91 0.33 -1.71
C GLY A 142 -7.00 -0.75 -1.64
N SER A 143 -7.58 -1.06 -2.79
CA SER A 143 -8.55 -2.16 -2.92
C SER A 143 -7.93 -3.50 -2.55
N HIS A 144 -6.71 -3.77 -3.05
CA HIS A 144 -5.99 -5.00 -2.72
C HIS A 144 -5.56 -5.06 -1.25
N ALA A 145 -5.14 -3.93 -0.64
CA ALA A 145 -4.84 -3.88 0.77
C ALA A 145 -6.06 -4.31 1.62
N TRP A 146 -7.23 -3.75 1.33
CA TRP A 146 -8.47 -4.13 2.03
C TRP A 146 -8.87 -5.59 1.77
N ARG A 147 -8.70 -6.08 0.54
CA ARG A 147 -8.96 -7.49 0.19
C ARG A 147 -8.08 -8.46 0.99
N LEU A 148 -6.82 -8.10 1.17
CA LEU A 148 -5.85 -8.92 1.91
C LEU A 148 -6.21 -9.09 3.39
N ALA A 149 -7.02 -8.20 3.97
CA ALA A 149 -7.50 -8.34 5.35
C ALA A 149 -8.40 -9.57 5.57
N GLY A 150 -9.01 -10.11 4.50
CA GLY A 150 -9.77 -11.36 4.52
C GLY A 150 -9.01 -12.55 3.91
N GLY A 151 -7.70 -12.40 3.68
CA GLY A 151 -6.81 -13.42 3.13
C GLY A 151 -6.06 -14.21 4.21
N ASN A 152 -5.16 -15.08 3.77
CA ASN A 152 -4.36 -15.95 4.66
C ASN A 152 -2.86 -15.64 4.59
N LEU A 153 -2.48 -14.44 4.15
CA LEU A 153 -1.08 -14.04 4.13
C LEU A 153 -0.61 -13.70 5.55
N ASP A 154 0.67 -13.88 5.79
CA ASP A 154 1.31 -13.55 7.07
C ASP A 154 1.48 -12.03 7.22
N LEU A 155 0.34 -11.35 7.31
CA LEU A 155 0.19 -9.92 7.54
C LEU A 155 -0.36 -9.66 8.93
N ALA A 156 0.07 -8.55 9.53
CA ALA A 156 -0.40 -8.09 10.83
C ALA A 156 -1.54 -7.06 10.72
N GLY A 157 -1.71 -6.42 9.56
CA GLY A 157 -2.77 -5.44 9.34
C GLY A 157 -2.73 -4.87 7.92
N CYS A 158 -3.77 -4.13 7.56
CA CYS A 158 -3.96 -3.58 6.22
C CYS A 158 -4.45 -2.12 6.27
N ALA A 159 -3.85 -1.23 5.49
CA ALA A 159 -4.36 0.12 5.31
C ALA A 159 -4.55 0.41 3.82
N GLY A 160 -5.65 1.05 3.47
CA GLY A 160 -5.93 1.40 2.08
C GLY A 160 -6.46 2.81 1.95
N PHE A 161 -6.02 3.50 0.91
CA PHE A 161 -6.46 4.83 0.52
C PHE A 161 -7.38 4.73 -0.68
N TYR A 162 -8.56 5.34 -0.60
CA TYR A 162 -9.52 5.51 -1.69
C TYR A 162 -9.62 4.29 -2.64
N GLY A 163 -9.63 3.10 -2.05
CA GLY A 163 -9.78 1.84 -2.78
C GLY A 163 -11.23 1.64 -3.28
N ARG A 164 -11.37 0.72 -4.22
CA ARG A 164 -12.66 0.37 -4.84
C ARG A 164 -13.24 -0.88 -4.16
N PRO A 165 -14.37 -0.80 -3.42
CA PRO A 165 -14.98 -1.93 -2.71
C PRO A 165 -15.31 -3.13 -3.60
N ALA A 166 -15.70 -2.89 -4.86
CA ALA A 166 -15.99 -3.97 -5.80
C ALA A 166 -14.81 -4.94 -6.04
N LEU A 167 -13.56 -4.45 -5.90
CA LEU A 167 -12.35 -5.30 -6.01
C LEU A 167 -12.05 -6.08 -4.72
N VAL A 168 -12.61 -5.68 -3.60
CA VAL A 168 -12.51 -6.44 -2.34
C VAL A 168 -13.41 -7.67 -2.40
N GLY A 169 -14.62 -7.52 -2.96
CA GLY A 169 -15.55 -8.61 -3.18
C GLY A 169 -15.91 -9.33 -1.87
N ASP A 170 -15.98 -10.67 -1.94
CA ASP A 170 -16.33 -11.54 -0.81
C ASP A 170 -15.22 -11.66 0.26
N ALA A 171 -14.02 -11.12 0.00
CA ALA A 171 -12.97 -11.07 1.02
C ALA A 171 -13.37 -10.18 2.20
N ALA A 172 -14.25 -9.19 1.98
CA ALA A 172 -14.79 -8.35 3.04
C ALA A 172 -15.53 -9.17 4.12
N ASP A 173 -16.24 -10.22 3.72
CA ASP A 173 -17.03 -11.07 4.62
C ASP A 173 -16.18 -12.09 5.40
N ARG A 174 -14.87 -12.09 5.17
CA ARG A 174 -13.87 -12.90 5.87
C ARG A 174 -12.77 -12.04 6.51
N ALA A 175 -12.93 -10.71 6.50
CA ALA A 175 -11.95 -9.81 7.08
C ALA A 175 -11.74 -10.10 8.56
N HIS A 176 -10.49 -10.24 8.99
CA HIS A 176 -10.12 -10.58 10.36
C HIS A 176 -8.88 -9.82 10.86
N LEU A 177 -8.13 -9.17 9.96
CA LEU A 177 -6.98 -8.36 10.33
C LEU A 177 -7.43 -6.93 10.69
N PRO A 178 -6.72 -6.26 11.61
CA PRO A 178 -6.87 -4.83 11.82
C PRO A 178 -6.74 -4.07 10.50
N THR A 179 -7.71 -3.22 10.18
CA THR A 179 -7.80 -2.59 8.86
C THR A 179 -8.13 -1.11 8.99
N VAL A 180 -7.42 -0.29 8.21
CA VAL A 180 -7.65 1.15 8.10
C VAL A 180 -8.20 1.49 6.71
N LEU A 181 -9.34 2.20 6.68
CA LEU A 181 -9.93 2.76 5.48
C LEU A 181 -9.77 4.28 5.46
N LEU A 182 -8.98 4.81 4.53
CA LEU A 182 -8.72 6.25 4.35
C LEU A 182 -9.48 6.73 3.12
N VAL A 183 -10.60 7.37 3.37
CA VAL A 183 -11.66 7.59 2.39
C VAL A 183 -11.70 9.04 1.92
N ALA A 184 -11.68 9.26 0.61
CA ALA A 184 -11.87 10.56 -0.01
C ALA A 184 -13.37 10.89 -0.07
N GLY A 185 -13.81 11.93 0.66
CA GLY A 185 -15.23 12.25 0.83
C GLY A 185 -15.93 12.77 -0.43
N ALA A 186 -15.19 13.35 -1.39
CA ALA A 186 -15.69 13.79 -2.69
C ALA A 186 -15.15 12.94 -3.85
N ASP A 187 -14.90 11.66 -3.59
CA ASP A 187 -14.40 10.74 -4.60
C ASP A 187 -15.44 10.45 -5.68
N THR A 188 -15.15 10.82 -6.92
CA THR A 188 -16.02 10.54 -8.07
C THR A 188 -15.77 9.16 -8.70
N VAL A 189 -14.69 8.49 -8.31
CA VAL A 189 -14.31 7.15 -8.80
C VAL A 189 -14.93 6.06 -7.93
N THR A 190 -14.98 6.32 -6.61
CA THR A 190 -15.54 5.37 -5.62
C THR A 190 -16.47 6.11 -4.67
N PRO A 191 -17.79 5.91 -4.79
CA PRO A 191 -18.76 6.58 -3.93
C PRO A 191 -18.55 6.31 -2.44
N LEU A 192 -18.67 7.34 -1.61
CA LEU A 192 -18.50 7.25 -0.15
C LEU A 192 -19.39 6.14 0.45
N ALA A 193 -20.65 6.06 0.03
CA ALA A 193 -21.59 5.06 0.58
C ALA A 193 -21.11 3.61 0.38
N GLU A 194 -20.43 3.31 -0.73
CA GLU A 194 -19.88 1.97 -0.99
C GLU A 194 -18.70 1.66 -0.06
N GLN A 195 -17.87 2.66 0.26
CA GLN A 195 -16.74 2.49 1.17
C GLN A 195 -17.21 2.32 2.61
N LEU A 196 -18.24 3.06 3.04
CA LEU A 196 -18.87 2.87 4.35
C LEU A 196 -19.51 1.48 4.48
N ALA A 197 -20.25 1.03 3.47
CA ALA A 197 -20.83 -0.30 3.44
C ALA A 197 -19.74 -1.41 3.47
N LEU A 198 -18.61 -1.21 2.83
CA LEU A 198 -17.46 -2.12 2.93
C LEU A 198 -16.95 -2.21 4.39
N ALA A 199 -16.76 -1.08 5.05
CA ALA A 199 -16.30 -1.05 6.44
C ALA A 199 -17.27 -1.82 7.37
N ASP A 200 -18.58 -1.66 7.17
CA ASP A 200 -19.59 -2.36 7.96
C ASP A 200 -19.58 -3.87 7.71
N ARG A 201 -19.37 -4.32 6.45
CA ARG A 201 -19.19 -5.74 6.14
C ARG A 201 -17.97 -6.32 6.81
N MET A 202 -16.83 -5.63 6.77
CA MET A 202 -15.59 -6.08 7.41
C MET A 202 -15.72 -6.16 8.94
N ARG A 203 -16.40 -5.19 9.56
CA ARG A 203 -16.72 -5.23 11.00
C ARG A 203 -17.64 -6.40 11.36
N ALA A 204 -18.65 -6.65 10.53
CA ALA A 204 -19.55 -7.79 10.73
C ALA A 204 -18.83 -9.15 10.61
N ALA A 205 -17.76 -9.22 9.82
CA ALA A 205 -16.88 -10.38 9.70
C ALA A 205 -15.94 -10.56 10.91
N GLY A 206 -15.79 -9.54 11.77
CA GLY A 206 -14.97 -9.59 12.97
C GLY A 206 -13.65 -8.80 12.89
N ALA A 207 -13.40 -8.08 11.80
CA ALA A 207 -12.23 -7.23 11.70
C ALA A 207 -12.38 -5.97 12.58
N GLU A 208 -11.30 -5.55 13.22
CA GLU A 208 -11.18 -4.22 13.80
C GLU A 208 -10.96 -3.22 12.65
N VAL A 209 -11.93 -2.32 12.44
CA VAL A 209 -11.91 -1.39 11.31
C VAL A 209 -11.91 0.05 11.80
N ASP A 210 -10.80 0.73 11.54
CA ASP A 210 -10.66 2.17 11.64
C ASP A 210 -11.00 2.81 10.29
N ILE A 211 -11.79 3.87 10.28
CA ILE A 211 -12.19 4.57 9.06
C ILE A 211 -12.12 6.08 9.27
N ALA A 212 -11.35 6.75 8.43
CA ALA A 212 -11.28 8.20 8.36
C ALA A 212 -11.86 8.69 7.02
N VAL A 213 -12.82 9.60 7.09
CA VAL A 213 -13.43 10.23 5.91
C VAL A 213 -12.96 11.68 5.84
N TYR A 214 -12.33 12.04 4.73
CA TYR A 214 -11.83 13.39 4.47
C TYR A 214 -12.84 14.15 3.61
N ASP A 215 -13.71 14.91 4.27
CA ASP A 215 -14.80 15.64 3.63
C ASP A 215 -14.26 16.58 2.53
N GLY A 216 -14.88 16.50 1.35
CA GLY A 216 -14.47 17.30 0.19
C GLY A 216 -13.18 16.83 -0.49
N ALA A 217 -12.40 15.93 0.09
CA ALA A 217 -11.17 15.44 -0.52
C ALA A 217 -11.46 14.65 -1.80
N PRO A 218 -10.73 14.92 -2.89
CA PRO A 218 -10.90 14.19 -4.15
C PRO A 218 -10.14 12.86 -4.11
N HIS A 219 -10.45 11.97 -5.06
CA HIS A 219 -9.61 10.80 -5.32
C HIS A 219 -8.13 11.19 -5.46
N SER A 220 -7.22 10.41 -4.88
CA SER A 220 -5.78 10.70 -4.87
C SER A 220 -5.38 11.97 -4.08
N PHE A 221 -6.12 12.35 -3.03
CA PHE A 221 -5.78 13.51 -2.20
C PHE A 221 -4.40 13.40 -1.54
N PHE A 222 -3.96 12.18 -1.23
CA PHE A 222 -2.68 11.91 -0.57
C PHE A 222 -1.48 12.02 -1.52
N ASP A 223 -1.72 12.02 -2.81
CA ASP A 223 -0.66 12.09 -3.81
C ASP A 223 -0.72 13.36 -4.66
N ARG A 224 -1.72 13.48 -5.51
CA ARG A 224 -1.84 14.54 -6.52
C ARG A 224 -2.16 15.91 -5.92
N ALA A 225 -2.98 15.91 -4.88
CA ALA A 225 -3.48 17.11 -4.24
C ALA A 225 -2.90 17.31 -2.83
N HIS A 226 -1.85 16.57 -2.43
CA HIS A 226 -1.40 16.54 -1.04
C HIS A 226 -1.05 17.93 -0.46
N GLY A 227 -0.60 18.88 -1.28
CA GLY A 227 -0.33 20.24 -0.83
C GLY A 227 -1.60 21.00 -0.42
N GLU A 228 -2.70 20.77 -1.10
CA GLU A 228 -4.01 21.35 -0.79
C GLU A 228 -4.69 20.63 0.39
N TRP A 229 -4.34 19.36 0.62
CA TRP A 229 -4.91 18.48 1.64
C TRP A 229 -3.89 18.09 2.72
N ALA A 230 -2.98 19.02 3.06
CA ALA A 230 -1.88 18.74 3.99
C ALA A 230 -2.33 18.24 5.37
N GLU A 231 -3.44 18.74 5.90
CA GLU A 231 -4.00 18.28 7.18
C GLU A 231 -4.56 16.88 7.09
N ALA A 232 -5.33 16.57 6.03
CA ALA A 232 -5.84 15.23 5.76
C ALA A 232 -4.69 14.23 5.55
N CYS A 233 -3.63 14.63 4.85
CA CYS A 233 -2.44 13.79 4.67
C CYS A 233 -1.72 13.50 5.99
N ARG A 234 -1.62 14.48 6.88
CA ARG A 234 -1.01 14.28 8.20
C ARG A 234 -1.84 13.33 9.06
N ASP A 235 -3.16 13.53 9.11
CA ASP A 235 -4.09 12.67 9.82
C ASP A 235 -4.07 11.25 9.26
N ALA A 236 -4.05 11.08 7.94
CA ALA A 236 -3.93 9.77 7.30
C ALA A 236 -2.61 9.05 7.68
N TRP A 237 -1.50 9.79 7.79
CA TRP A 237 -0.26 9.25 8.33
C TRP A 237 -0.43 8.76 9.77
N GLU A 238 -1.13 9.53 10.62
CA GLU A 238 -1.36 9.17 12.03
C GLU A 238 -2.17 7.88 12.15
N HIS A 239 -3.22 7.67 11.34
CA HIS A 239 -3.97 6.42 11.26
C HIS A 239 -3.10 5.22 10.83
N VAL A 240 -2.29 5.39 9.79
CA VAL A 240 -1.37 4.32 9.34
C VAL A 240 -0.34 4.00 10.42
N LEU A 241 0.22 5.00 11.08
CA LEU A 241 1.20 4.79 12.14
C LEU A 241 0.56 4.20 13.41
N ALA A 242 -0.69 4.53 13.72
CA ALA A 242 -1.44 3.92 14.81
C ALA A 242 -1.68 2.42 14.57
N LEU A 243 -2.05 2.02 13.34
CA LEU A 243 -2.13 0.61 12.96
C LEU A 243 -0.78 -0.10 13.17
N VAL A 244 0.32 0.51 12.70
CA VAL A 244 1.66 -0.06 12.90
C VAL A 244 1.99 -0.20 14.38
N ASP A 245 1.70 0.82 15.20
CA ASP A 245 2.00 0.79 16.63
C ASP A 245 1.12 -0.24 17.37
N GLN A 246 -0.09 -0.50 16.92
CA GLN A 246 -0.96 -1.54 17.43
C GLN A 246 -0.37 -2.94 17.21
N VAL A 247 0.09 -3.23 15.97
CA VAL A 247 0.58 -4.57 15.59
C VAL A 247 2.04 -4.83 15.97
N ALA A 248 2.82 -3.78 16.24
CA ALA A 248 4.22 -3.88 16.66
C ALA A 248 4.40 -4.05 18.18
N ARG A 249 3.30 -4.03 18.94
CA ARG A 249 3.37 -4.31 20.40
C ARG A 249 3.70 -5.77 20.63
N PRO A 250 4.63 -6.07 21.55
CA PRO A 250 5.00 -7.44 21.90
C PRO A 250 3.86 -8.18 22.61
#